data_c26fdb3674ce84a41bf11a4a12cddde5
#
_entry.id   c26fdb3674ce84a41bf11a4a12cddde5
#
_cell.length_a   1.000
_cell.length_b   1.000
_cell.length_c   1.000
_cell.angle_alpha   90.00
_cell.angle_beta   90.00
_cell.angle_gamma   90.00
#
_symmetry.space_group_name_H-M   'P 1'
#
loop_
_entity.id
_entity.type
_entity.pdbx_description
1 polymer ?
#
loop_
_entity_poly.entity_id
_entity_poly.type
_entity_poly.pdbx_seq_one_letter_code
_entity_poly.pdbx_strand_id
1 'polypeptide(L)'
;MPAVLSIVGRSKVGKTTFLEKLVPEIKSRGYRVGTIKHDAHDHFEIDHKGKDTWRHREAGAQVVAISSPTRFALTKTVKRELDVGTIVATYFTEEDLVLTEGYKSGNEAKIEICRKELHSEPLCSQADRLLAVVSDFAIEAGVPRFELEDISGVATFIEERFLGRKDKSNVVLRLDGKKLPMKSFVREFVVGGILGMISNLRGYDDPMQVDISIRLKKK
;
A
#
# COMPACT_ATOMS: atom_id res chain seq x y z
N MET A 1 5.74 8.75 4.38
CA MET A 1 5.77 7.27 4.47
C MET A 1 4.39 6.77 4.06
N PRO A 2 4.29 5.62 3.37
CA PRO A 2 3.00 5.04 3.03
C PRO A 2 2.19 4.71 4.28
N ALA A 3 0.87 4.65 4.14
CA ALA A 3 0.03 4.07 5.18
C ALA A 3 0.29 2.56 5.30
N VAL A 4 0.19 2.01 6.49
CA VAL A 4 0.38 0.56 6.74
C VAL A 4 -0.88 -0.01 7.37
N LEU A 5 -1.38 -1.10 6.80
CA LEU A 5 -2.57 -1.79 7.26
C LEU A 5 -2.34 -3.31 7.26
N SER A 6 -2.61 -3.96 8.37
CA SER A 6 -2.43 -5.40 8.54
C SER A 6 -3.73 -6.17 8.26
N ILE A 7 -3.67 -7.13 7.36
CA ILE A 7 -4.73 -8.11 7.15
C ILE A 7 -4.40 -9.32 8.04
N VAL A 8 -5.20 -9.48 9.08
CA VAL A 8 -5.00 -10.49 10.12
C VAL A 8 -6.11 -11.54 10.11
N GLY A 9 -5.97 -12.56 10.91
CA GLY A 9 -6.92 -13.67 11.06
C GLY A 9 -6.19 -15.01 11.21
N ARG A 10 -6.92 -16.06 11.53
CA ARG A 10 -6.37 -17.42 11.75
C ARG A 10 -5.70 -17.95 10.49
N SER A 11 -4.85 -18.97 10.69
CA SER A 11 -4.28 -19.70 9.56
C SER A 11 -5.40 -20.28 8.68
N LYS A 12 -5.20 -20.26 7.35
CA LYS A 12 -6.14 -20.80 6.35
C LYS A 12 -7.50 -20.10 6.27
N VAL A 13 -7.69 -18.93 6.92
CA VAL A 13 -8.95 -18.16 6.86
C VAL A 13 -9.21 -17.48 5.51
N GLY A 14 -8.21 -17.44 4.61
CA GLY A 14 -8.33 -16.83 3.29
C GLY A 14 -7.71 -15.43 3.15
N LYS A 15 -6.76 -15.05 4.04
CA LYS A 15 -6.07 -13.75 3.96
C LYS A 15 -5.42 -13.50 2.59
N THR A 16 -4.68 -14.47 2.09
CA THR A 16 -4.00 -14.37 0.80
C THR A 16 -5.01 -14.20 -0.33
N THR A 17 -6.08 -15.01 -0.37
CA THR A 17 -7.16 -14.91 -1.37
C THR A 17 -7.87 -13.57 -1.31
N PHE A 18 -8.05 -13.02 -0.11
CA PHE A 18 -8.63 -11.69 0.07
C PHE A 18 -7.69 -10.60 -0.48
N LEU A 19 -6.39 -10.67 -0.20
CA LEU A 19 -5.39 -9.75 -0.72
C LEU A 19 -5.27 -9.82 -2.25
N GLU A 20 -5.40 -11.00 -2.84
CA GLU A 20 -5.42 -11.20 -4.31
C GLU A 20 -6.57 -10.44 -5.00
N LYS A 21 -7.69 -10.22 -4.29
CA LYS A 21 -8.81 -9.40 -4.77
C LYS A 21 -8.65 -7.93 -4.41
N LEU A 22 -8.20 -7.62 -3.20
CA LEU A 22 -8.11 -6.26 -2.67
C LEU A 22 -7.01 -5.43 -3.36
N VAL A 23 -5.85 -6.02 -3.62
CA VAL A 23 -4.73 -5.31 -4.26
C VAL A 23 -5.10 -4.78 -5.66
N PRO A 24 -5.68 -5.57 -6.58
CA PRO A 24 -6.14 -5.06 -7.86
C PRO A 24 -7.20 -3.96 -7.74
N GLU A 25 -8.14 -4.09 -6.79
CA GLU A 25 -9.19 -3.09 -6.57
C GLU A 25 -8.58 -1.74 -6.16
N ILE A 26 -7.68 -1.70 -5.18
CA ILE A 26 -7.01 -0.47 -4.76
C ILE A 26 -6.13 0.09 -5.89
N LYS A 27 -5.46 -0.76 -6.67
CA LYS A 27 -4.68 -0.34 -7.84
C LYS A 27 -5.56 0.29 -8.91
N SER A 28 -6.76 -0.24 -9.17
CA SER A 28 -7.70 0.31 -10.16
C SER A 28 -8.15 1.73 -9.79
N ARG A 29 -8.13 2.08 -8.50
CA ARG A 29 -8.40 3.42 -7.97
C ARG A 29 -7.20 4.37 -8.09
N GLY A 30 -6.07 3.92 -8.67
CA GLY A 30 -4.89 4.72 -8.95
C GLY A 30 -3.84 4.77 -7.84
N TYR A 31 -3.95 3.93 -6.80
CA TYR A 31 -2.96 3.87 -5.73
C TYR A 31 -1.89 2.83 -6.00
N ARG A 32 -0.67 3.10 -5.52
CA ARG A 32 0.44 2.14 -5.52
C ARG A 32 0.42 1.35 -4.22
N VAL A 33 0.38 0.02 -4.35
CA VAL A 33 0.24 -0.90 -3.23
C VAL A 33 1.48 -1.79 -3.14
N GLY A 34 2.08 -1.83 -1.97
CA GLY A 34 3.07 -2.82 -1.60
C GLY A 34 2.49 -3.86 -0.66
N THR A 35 3.11 -5.03 -0.58
CA THR A 35 2.68 -6.08 0.35
C THR A 35 3.87 -6.65 1.12
N ILE A 36 3.65 -6.98 2.39
CA ILE A 36 4.62 -7.68 3.25
C ILE A 36 3.92 -8.91 3.83
N LYS A 37 4.52 -10.07 3.68
CA LYS A 37 4.04 -11.29 4.34
C LYS A 37 4.92 -11.62 5.53
N HIS A 38 4.30 -11.85 6.69
CA HIS A 38 4.96 -12.36 7.88
C HIS A 38 4.99 -13.89 7.86
N ASP A 39 6.16 -14.45 8.01
CA ASP A 39 6.36 -15.89 8.27
C ASP A 39 6.90 -16.08 9.69
N ALA A 40 6.05 -16.59 10.57
CA ALA A 40 6.42 -16.83 11.98
C ALA A 40 7.33 -18.04 12.18
N HIS A 41 7.59 -18.84 11.14
CA HIS A 41 8.27 -20.12 11.26
C HIS A 41 9.70 -20.13 10.73
N ASP A 42 10.19 -18.99 10.18
CA ASP A 42 11.55 -18.83 9.65
C ASP A 42 11.97 -19.89 8.60
N HIS A 43 11.00 -20.40 7.82
CA HIS A 43 11.21 -21.45 6.83
C HIS A 43 10.80 -21.05 5.41
N PHE A 44 10.78 -19.73 5.13
CA PHE A 44 10.45 -19.30 3.77
C PHE A 44 11.68 -19.42 2.85
N GLU A 45 11.46 -19.96 1.66
CA GLU A 45 12.44 -19.96 0.59
C GLU A 45 11.94 -19.03 -0.54
N ILE A 46 12.71 -17.99 -0.82
CA ILE A 46 12.49 -17.11 -2.00
C ILE A 46 13.43 -17.55 -3.13
N ASP A 47 14.55 -18.17 -2.78
CA ASP A 47 15.60 -18.56 -3.68
C ASP A 47 15.56 -20.07 -3.97
N HIS A 48 15.94 -20.47 -5.17
CA HIS A 48 15.97 -21.89 -5.54
C HIS A 48 17.35 -22.49 -5.25
N LYS A 49 17.38 -23.58 -4.47
CA LYS A 49 18.59 -24.34 -4.16
C LYS A 49 19.40 -24.68 -5.45
N GLY A 50 20.68 -24.35 -5.41
CA GLY A 50 21.62 -24.60 -6.52
C GLY A 50 21.69 -23.49 -7.59
N LYS A 51 20.85 -22.47 -7.55
CA LYS A 51 20.97 -21.28 -8.40
C LYS A 51 22.06 -20.34 -7.87
N ASP A 52 22.51 -19.41 -8.72
CA ASP A 52 23.67 -18.56 -8.41
C ASP A 52 23.45 -17.70 -7.16
N THR A 53 22.30 -17.08 -7.00
CA THR A 53 21.94 -16.30 -5.81
C THR A 53 21.93 -17.14 -4.54
N TRP A 54 21.39 -18.34 -4.60
CA TRP A 54 21.45 -19.31 -3.50
C TRP A 54 22.90 -19.68 -3.14
N ARG A 55 23.75 -19.95 -4.17
CA ARG A 55 25.16 -20.27 -3.97
C ARG A 55 25.95 -19.12 -3.35
N HIS A 56 25.67 -17.87 -3.73
CA HIS A 56 26.30 -16.71 -3.12
C HIS A 56 25.94 -16.60 -1.63
N ARG A 57 24.69 -16.85 -1.26
CA ARG A 57 24.26 -16.88 0.15
C ARG A 57 24.96 -17.99 0.94
N GLU A 58 25.01 -19.22 0.41
CA GLU A 58 25.71 -20.35 1.05
C GLU A 58 27.22 -20.10 1.19
N ALA A 59 27.81 -19.33 0.30
CA ALA A 59 29.18 -18.89 0.39
C ALA A 59 29.42 -17.80 1.45
N GLY A 60 28.38 -17.31 2.14
CA GLY A 60 28.45 -16.40 3.25
C GLY A 60 28.09 -14.94 2.92
N ALA A 61 27.57 -14.63 1.74
CA ALA A 61 27.08 -13.29 1.43
C ALA A 61 25.86 -12.95 2.31
N GLN A 62 25.94 -11.86 3.08
CA GLN A 62 24.87 -11.43 3.98
C GLN A 62 23.69 -10.77 3.23
N VAL A 63 23.96 -10.17 2.08
CA VAL A 63 22.98 -9.58 1.19
C VAL A 63 23.22 -10.11 -0.21
N VAL A 64 22.18 -10.63 -0.82
CA VAL A 64 22.21 -11.10 -2.22
C VAL A 64 21.08 -10.43 -2.97
N ALA A 65 21.39 -9.83 -4.10
CA ALA A 65 20.41 -9.21 -4.98
C ALA A 65 20.50 -9.78 -6.39
N ILE A 66 19.35 -9.87 -7.04
CA ILE A 66 19.24 -10.15 -8.46
C ILE A 66 18.48 -9.00 -9.14
N SER A 67 19.01 -8.52 -10.23
CA SER A 67 18.43 -7.41 -10.99
C SER A 67 18.27 -7.78 -12.46
N SER A 68 17.16 -7.36 -13.03
CA SER A 68 16.84 -7.46 -14.45
C SER A 68 16.23 -6.14 -14.95
N PRO A 69 16.00 -5.93 -16.25
CA PRO A 69 15.40 -4.68 -16.74
C PRO A 69 14.06 -4.30 -16.12
N THR A 70 13.29 -5.26 -15.61
CA THR A 70 11.92 -5.05 -15.09
C THR A 70 11.70 -5.59 -13.68
N ARG A 71 12.67 -6.29 -13.09
CA ARG A 71 12.52 -6.94 -11.77
C ARG A 71 13.78 -6.81 -10.94
N PHE A 72 13.59 -6.54 -9.68
CA PHE A 72 14.64 -6.54 -8.66
C PHE A 72 14.17 -7.38 -7.47
N ALA A 73 15.04 -8.26 -6.97
CA ALA A 73 14.81 -8.98 -5.73
C ALA A 73 16.06 -8.92 -4.86
N LEU A 74 15.87 -8.87 -3.54
CA LEU A 74 16.92 -8.80 -2.56
C LEU A 74 16.58 -9.73 -1.38
N THR A 75 17.54 -10.55 -1.00
CA THR A 75 17.50 -11.33 0.24
C THR A 75 18.60 -10.86 1.18
N LYS A 76 18.27 -10.69 2.45
CA LYS A 76 19.20 -10.22 3.49
C LYS A 76 19.09 -11.10 4.72
N THR A 77 20.20 -11.67 5.15
CA THR A 77 20.30 -12.35 6.44
C THR A 77 20.30 -11.31 7.57
N VAL A 78 19.40 -11.48 8.52
CA VAL A 78 19.27 -10.57 9.67
C VAL A 78 19.49 -11.31 10.98
N LYS A 79 19.98 -10.63 11.99
CA LYS A 79 20.19 -11.21 13.32
C LYS A 79 18.92 -11.25 14.19
N ARG A 80 17.94 -10.44 13.83
CA ARG A 80 16.61 -10.33 14.46
C ARG A 80 15.62 -9.90 13.41
N GLU A 81 14.38 -10.24 13.62
CA GLU A 81 13.28 -9.80 12.75
C GLU A 81 13.28 -8.27 12.64
N LEU A 82 13.10 -7.78 11.41
CA LEU A 82 12.93 -6.35 11.16
C LEU A 82 11.46 -5.99 11.48
N ASP A 83 11.28 -4.91 12.21
CA ASP A 83 9.95 -4.35 12.41
C ASP A 83 9.37 -3.80 11.09
N VAL A 84 8.04 -3.78 11.01
CA VAL A 84 7.31 -3.34 9.80
C VAL A 84 7.70 -1.93 9.40
N GLY A 85 7.85 -1.02 10.37
CA GLY A 85 8.24 0.37 10.12
C GLY A 85 9.59 0.48 9.43
N THR A 86 10.58 -0.28 9.89
CA THR A 86 11.93 -0.35 9.27
C THR A 86 11.86 -0.89 7.84
N ILE A 87 11.09 -1.98 7.61
CA ILE A 87 10.91 -2.55 6.27
C ILE A 87 10.29 -1.52 5.34
N VAL A 88 9.20 -0.89 5.79
CA VAL A 88 8.45 0.10 5.01
C VAL A 88 9.32 1.32 4.68
N ALA A 89 10.02 1.88 5.65
CA ALA A 89 10.89 3.03 5.45
C ALA A 89 12.04 2.75 4.48
N THR A 90 12.51 1.51 4.42
CA THR A 90 13.66 1.13 3.60
C THR A 90 13.26 0.76 2.17
N TYR A 91 12.16 0.03 2.00
CA TYR A 91 11.85 -0.64 0.72
C TYR A 91 10.56 -0.18 0.05
N PHE A 92 9.66 0.53 0.77
CA PHE A 92 8.35 0.96 0.27
C PHE A 92 8.25 2.49 0.24
N THR A 93 9.18 3.13 -0.44
CA THR A 93 9.27 4.61 -0.46
C THR A 93 8.38 5.25 -1.52
N GLU A 94 7.84 4.47 -2.42
CA GLU A 94 7.06 4.95 -3.56
C GLU A 94 5.58 4.54 -3.49
N GLU A 95 5.21 3.64 -2.59
CA GLU A 95 3.87 3.16 -2.40
C GLU A 95 3.00 4.17 -1.64
N ASP A 96 1.70 4.13 -1.87
CA ASP A 96 0.71 4.90 -1.13
C ASP A 96 0.21 4.11 0.09
N LEU A 97 0.13 2.78 -0.07
CA LEU A 97 -0.34 1.84 0.93
C LEU A 97 0.55 0.60 0.96
N VAL A 98 0.86 0.13 2.16
CA VAL A 98 1.46 -1.18 2.39
C VAL A 98 0.47 -2.05 3.15
N LEU A 99 0.09 -3.18 2.56
CA LEU A 99 -0.73 -4.20 3.17
C LEU A 99 0.16 -5.29 3.72
N THR A 100 0.04 -5.61 5.01
CA THR A 100 0.76 -6.76 5.57
C THR A 100 -0.18 -7.95 5.73
N GLU A 101 0.29 -9.15 5.40
CA GLU A 101 -0.38 -10.40 5.75
C GLU A 101 0.23 -10.95 7.03
N GLY A 102 -0.55 -10.98 8.10
CA GLY A 102 -0.07 -11.38 9.42
C GLY A 102 0.19 -10.18 10.34
N TYR A 103 1.24 -10.25 11.17
CA TYR A 103 1.57 -9.21 12.16
C TYR A 103 0.43 -8.91 13.16
N LYS A 104 -0.29 -9.94 13.61
CA LYS A 104 -1.41 -9.78 14.54
C LYS A 104 -1.01 -9.07 15.85
N SER A 105 0.23 -9.23 16.29
CA SER A 105 0.79 -8.58 17.48
C SER A 105 1.48 -7.25 17.19
N GLY A 106 1.52 -6.80 15.93
CA GLY A 106 2.11 -5.51 15.54
C GLY A 106 1.25 -4.33 15.97
N ASN A 107 1.84 -3.13 15.90
CA ASN A 107 1.17 -1.87 16.27
C ASN A 107 0.38 -1.24 15.12
N GLU A 108 0.34 -1.84 13.95
CA GLU A 108 -0.38 -1.33 12.79
C GLU A 108 -1.89 -1.46 12.97
N ALA A 109 -2.64 -0.62 12.27
CA ALA A 109 -4.07 -0.77 12.13
C ALA A 109 -4.42 -2.12 11.47
N LYS A 110 -5.53 -2.73 11.84
CA LYS A 110 -5.88 -4.09 11.41
C LYS A 110 -7.26 -4.17 10.80
N ILE A 111 -7.37 -5.00 9.76
CA ILE A 111 -8.63 -5.59 9.30
C ILE A 111 -8.51 -7.09 9.52
N GLU A 112 -9.47 -7.69 10.22
CA GLU A 112 -9.45 -9.12 10.49
C GLU A 112 -10.42 -9.88 9.61
N ILE A 113 -9.94 -10.96 9.02
CA ILE A 113 -10.78 -11.91 8.28
C ILE A 113 -11.22 -13.02 9.22
N CYS A 114 -12.54 -13.19 9.32
CA CYS A 114 -13.20 -14.18 10.14
C CYS A 114 -14.09 -15.10 9.29
N ARG A 115 -14.02 -16.40 9.56
CA ARG A 115 -14.95 -17.40 8.97
C ARG A 115 -15.60 -18.21 10.06
N LYS A 116 -16.91 -18.39 9.95
CA LYS A 116 -17.73 -19.14 10.92
C LYS A 116 -17.18 -20.54 11.19
N GLU A 117 -16.69 -21.21 10.16
CA GLU A 117 -16.13 -22.56 10.26
C GLU A 117 -14.85 -22.67 11.11
N LEU A 118 -14.11 -21.56 11.26
CA LEU A 118 -12.81 -21.56 11.93
C LEU A 118 -12.88 -20.93 13.33
N HIS A 119 -13.78 -19.99 13.57
CA HIS A 119 -13.92 -19.31 14.86
C HIS A 119 -15.16 -18.41 14.90
N SER A 120 -15.69 -18.21 16.10
CA SER A 120 -16.89 -17.41 16.35
C SER A 120 -16.59 -15.96 16.77
N GLU A 121 -15.35 -15.67 17.16
CA GLU A 121 -14.92 -14.37 17.68
C GLU A 121 -13.64 -13.89 17.00
N PRO A 122 -13.44 -12.56 16.85
CA PRO A 122 -12.19 -12.01 16.36
C PRO A 122 -11.01 -12.32 17.30
N LEU A 123 -9.81 -12.40 16.73
CA LEU A 123 -8.56 -12.52 17.50
C LEU A 123 -8.10 -11.16 18.04
N CYS A 124 -8.47 -10.07 17.37
CA CYS A 124 -8.07 -8.72 17.70
C CYS A 124 -9.28 -7.91 18.19
N SER A 125 -9.02 -6.94 19.05
CA SER A 125 -9.97 -5.99 19.59
C SER A 125 -9.62 -4.56 19.14
N GLN A 126 -10.43 -3.58 19.51
CA GLN A 126 -10.11 -2.16 19.32
C GLN A 126 -8.81 -1.75 20.03
N ALA A 127 -8.48 -2.38 21.18
CA ALA A 127 -7.21 -2.15 21.85
C ALA A 127 -6.01 -2.59 21.02
N ASP A 128 -6.20 -3.60 20.14
CA ASP A 128 -5.20 -4.07 19.18
C ASP A 128 -5.23 -3.27 17.87
N ARG A 129 -5.96 -2.15 17.81
CA ARG A 129 -6.19 -1.30 16.64
C ARG A 129 -6.95 -2.03 15.51
N LEU A 130 -7.87 -2.91 15.87
CA LEU A 130 -8.85 -3.46 14.93
C LEU A 130 -9.76 -2.34 14.43
N LEU A 131 -9.86 -2.17 13.11
CA LEU A 131 -10.66 -1.13 12.47
C LEU A 131 -11.88 -1.67 11.76
N ALA A 132 -11.83 -2.91 11.28
CA ALA A 132 -12.95 -3.57 10.64
C ALA A 132 -12.76 -5.09 10.68
N VAL A 133 -13.86 -5.80 10.49
CA VAL A 133 -13.90 -7.26 10.32
C VAL A 133 -14.51 -7.58 8.95
N VAL A 134 -13.94 -8.56 8.27
CA VAL A 134 -14.47 -9.13 7.03
C VAL A 134 -14.92 -10.56 7.35
N SER A 135 -16.22 -10.87 7.22
CA SER A 135 -16.72 -12.16 7.72
C SER A 135 -17.94 -12.65 6.96
N ASP A 136 -18.12 -13.97 6.90
CA ASP A 136 -19.29 -14.67 6.33
C ASP A 136 -20.43 -14.88 7.33
N PHE A 137 -20.33 -14.29 8.53
CA PHE A 137 -21.37 -14.37 9.56
C PHE A 137 -21.44 -13.07 10.36
N ALA A 138 -22.56 -12.87 11.05
CA ALA A 138 -22.72 -11.73 11.95
C ALA A 138 -21.78 -11.87 13.16
N ILE A 139 -21.00 -10.83 13.41
CA ILE A 139 -20.01 -10.77 14.49
C ILE A 139 -20.06 -9.40 15.15
N GLU A 140 -20.14 -9.37 16.46
CA GLU A 140 -20.12 -8.14 17.25
C GLU A 140 -18.70 -7.83 17.70
N ALA A 141 -18.01 -6.99 16.92
CA ALA A 141 -16.63 -6.62 17.18
C ALA A 141 -16.46 -5.15 17.59
N GLY A 142 -17.57 -4.38 17.69
CA GLY A 142 -17.53 -2.94 17.97
C GLY A 142 -16.90 -2.11 16.84
N VAL A 143 -16.67 -2.69 15.69
CA VAL A 143 -16.11 -2.07 14.47
C VAL A 143 -16.98 -2.46 13.26
N PRO A 144 -16.90 -1.71 12.14
CA PRO A 144 -17.60 -2.06 10.91
C PRO A 144 -17.30 -3.49 10.46
N ARG A 145 -18.34 -4.18 9.96
CA ARG A 145 -18.26 -5.49 9.34
C ARG A 145 -18.53 -5.39 7.84
N PHE A 146 -17.75 -6.11 7.06
CA PHE A 146 -17.93 -6.29 5.63
C PHE A 146 -18.14 -7.78 5.32
N GLU A 147 -18.85 -8.07 4.24
CA GLU A 147 -18.93 -9.43 3.70
C GLU A 147 -17.60 -9.81 3.03
N LEU A 148 -17.32 -11.13 2.94
CA LEU A 148 -16.07 -11.62 2.34
C LEU A 148 -15.87 -11.19 0.88
N GLU A 149 -16.95 -11.00 0.14
CA GLU A 149 -16.92 -10.61 -1.27
C GLU A 149 -17.06 -9.07 -1.47
N ASP A 150 -17.29 -8.31 -0.41
CA ASP A 150 -17.40 -6.84 -0.49
C ASP A 150 -16.04 -6.16 -0.54
N ILE A 151 -15.27 -6.52 -1.54
CA ILE A 151 -13.91 -5.97 -1.77
C ILE A 151 -13.95 -4.47 -2.02
N SER A 152 -14.97 -4.00 -2.76
CA SER A 152 -15.12 -2.58 -3.09
C SER A 152 -15.45 -1.75 -1.85
N GLY A 153 -16.33 -2.23 -0.96
CA GLY A 153 -16.62 -1.58 0.32
C GLY A 153 -15.40 -1.48 1.21
N VAL A 154 -14.62 -2.57 1.32
CA VAL A 154 -13.36 -2.56 2.09
C VAL A 154 -12.34 -1.59 1.46
N ALA A 155 -12.21 -1.57 0.14
CA ALA A 155 -11.32 -0.63 -0.54
C ALA A 155 -11.72 0.83 -0.30
N THR A 156 -13.02 1.14 -0.33
CA THR A 156 -13.56 2.47 0.00
C THR A 156 -13.25 2.85 1.44
N PHE A 157 -13.45 1.94 2.39
CA PHE A 157 -13.13 2.15 3.80
C PHE A 157 -11.64 2.45 4.00
N ILE A 158 -10.75 1.73 3.30
CA ILE A 158 -9.30 1.97 3.34
C ILE A 158 -8.96 3.34 2.74
N GLU A 159 -9.54 3.67 1.58
CA GLU A 159 -9.32 4.93 0.89
C GLU A 159 -9.68 6.13 1.77
N GLU A 160 -10.84 6.12 2.39
CA GLU A 160 -11.32 7.20 3.25
C GLU A 160 -10.48 7.38 4.51
N ARG A 161 -9.95 6.31 5.09
CA ARG A 161 -9.21 6.36 6.36
C ARG A 161 -7.71 6.62 6.22
N PHE A 162 -7.11 6.15 5.12
CA PHE A 162 -5.66 6.09 5.01
C PHE A 162 -5.09 6.84 3.81
N LEU A 163 -5.87 6.95 2.73
CA LEU A 163 -5.30 7.41 1.47
C LEU A 163 -5.76 8.82 1.10
N GLY A 164 -6.88 9.26 1.67
CA GLY A 164 -7.57 10.44 1.17
C GLY A 164 -8.03 10.23 -0.28
N ARG A 165 -9.00 10.95 -0.76
CA ARG A 165 -9.31 10.91 -2.20
C ARG A 165 -8.07 11.39 -2.94
N LYS A 166 -7.46 10.53 -3.73
CA LYS A 166 -6.55 10.99 -4.78
C LYS A 166 -7.41 11.83 -5.71
N ASP A 167 -7.24 13.12 -5.57
CA ASP A 167 -7.73 14.04 -6.59
C ASP A 167 -7.16 13.51 -7.91
N LYS A 168 -8.04 13.16 -8.86
CA LYS A 168 -7.64 12.67 -10.18
C LYS A 168 -7.01 13.80 -11.01
N SER A 169 -6.53 14.86 -10.37
CA SER A 169 -5.84 15.97 -11.01
C SER A 169 -4.56 15.46 -11.67
N ASN A 170 -4.65 15.20 -12.96
CA ASN A 170 -3.53 14.74 -13.77
C ASN A 170 -2.68 15.93 -14.23
N VAL A 171 -1.77 16.38 -13.35
CA VAL A 171 -0.87 17.49 -13.68
C VAL A 171 0.36 16.99 -14.41
N VAL A 172 0.56 17.50 -15.59
CA VAL A 172 1.77 17.26 -16.38
C VAL A 172 2.50 18.59 -16.56
N LEU A 173 3.65 18.74 -15.92
CA LEU A 173 4.53 19.89 -16.17
C LEU A 173 5.47 19.57 -17.34
N ARG A 174 5.56 20.48 -18.30
CA ARG A 174 6.50 20.38 -19.41
C ARG A 174 7.36 21.64 -19.47
N LEU A 175 8.67 21.45 -19.61
CA LEU A 175 9.62 22.52 -19.88
C LEU A 175 10.20 22.30 -21.28
N ASP A 176 10.03 23.28 -22.16
CA ASP A 176 10.43 23.17 -23.56
C ASP A 176 9.92 21.88 -24.26
N GLY A 177 8.66 21.52 -23.97
CA GLY A 177 8.00 20.33 -24.50
C GLY A 177 8.38 19.01 -23.80
N LYS A 178 9.41 18.96 -22.97
CA LYS A 178 9.84 17.76 -22.24
C LYS A 178 9.09 17.62 -20.94
N LYS A 179 8.52 16.45 -20.66
CA LYS A 179 7.83 16.14 -19.40
C LYS A 179 8.82 16.16 -18.24
N LEU A 180 8.52 16.98 -17.22
CA LEU A 180 9.27 17.00 -15.97
C LEU A 180 8.66 15.97 -15.01
N PRO A 181 9.42 14.95 -14.57
CA PRO A 181 8.95 14.04 -13.54
C PRO A 181 8.80 14.77 -12.21
N MET A 182 7.63 14.61 -11.57
CA MET A 182 7.34 15.19 -10.26
C MET A 182 6.93 14.10 -9.28
N LYS A 183 7.44 14.18 -8.05
CA LYS A 183 6.92 13.38 -6.92
C LYS A 183 5.49 13.82 -6.60
N SER A 184 4.67 12.93 -6.01
CA SER A 184 3.25 13.23 -5.67
C SER A 184 3.11 14.51 -4.86
N PHE A 185 3.89 14.70 -3.80
CA PHE A 185 3.89 15.91 -2.99
C PHE A 185 4.10 17.19 -3.82
N VAL A 186 5.08 17.20 -4.75
CA VAL A 186 5.34 18.36 -5.61
C VAL A 186 4.17 18.62 -6.54
N ARG A 187 3.54 17.56 -7.03
CA ARG A 187 2.36 17.64 -7.88
C ARG A 187 1.19 18.26 -7.13
N GLU A 188 0.87 17.77 -5.95
CA GLU A 188 -0.19 18.29 -5.08
C GLU A 188 0.04 19.77 -4.73
N PHE A 189 1.29 20.12 -4.39
CA PHE A 189 1.66 21.51 -4.11
C PHE A 189 1.46 22.42 -5.34
N VAL A 190 1.89 21.97 -6.52
CA VAL A 190 1.71 22.72 -7.77
C VAL A 190 0.22 22.90 -8.11
N VAL A 191 -0.58 21.82 -7.99
CA VAL A 191 -2.03 21.88 -8.22
C VAL A 191 -2.69 22.85 -7.24
N GLY A 192 -2.45 22.65 -5.94
CA GLY A 192 -3.04 23.48 -4.89
C GLY A 192 -2.67 24.95 -5.05
N GLY A 193 -1.42 25.24 -5.38
CA GLY A 193 -0.95 26.59 -5.66
C GLY A 193 -1.64 27.22 -6.87
N ILE A 194 -1.73 26.49 -7.98
CA ILE A 194 -2.39 26.96 -9.19
C ILE A 194 -3.87 27.18 -8.97
N LEU A 195 -4.57 26.18 -8.43
CA LEU A 195 -6.01 26.29 -8.16
C LEU A 195 -6.32 27.42 -7.17
N GLY A 196 -5.50 27.57 -6.11
CA GLY A 196 -5.64 28.68 -5.17
C GLY A 196 -5.44 30.06 -5.80
N MET A 197 -4.55 30.19 -6.79
CA MET A 197 -4.36 31.45 -7.51
C MET A 197 -5.51 31.76 -8.46
N ILE A 198 -6.04 30.75 -9.18
CA ILE A 198 -7.06 30.99 -10.21
C ILE A 198 -8.49 30.96 -9.66
N SER A 199 -8.75 30.31 -8.50
CA SER A 199 -10.10 30.24 -7.91
C SER A 199 -10.72 31.57 -7.58
N ASN A 200 -9.92 32.63 -7.41
CA ASN A 200 -10.39 33.99 -7.16
C ASN A 200 -10.51 34.83 -8.42
N LEU A 201 -10.23 34.29 -9.61
CA LEU A 201 -10.36 35.02 -10.85
C LEU A 201 -11.82 35.06 -11.30
N ARG A 202 -12.20 36.20 -11.85
CA ARG A 202 -13.55 36.39 -12.42
C ARG A 202 -13.75 35.46 -13.61
N GLY A 203 -14.75 34.56 -13.54
CA GLY A 203 -15.03 33.53 -14.55
C GLY A 203 -14.51 32.16 -14.19
N TYR A 204 -13.97 31.95 -12.98
CA TYR A 204 -13.71 30.62 -12.45
C TYR A 204 -15.04 29.94 -12.07
N ASP A 205 -15.32 28.78 -12.66
CA ASP A 205 -16.55 28.01 -12.43
C ASP A 205 -16.21 26.52 -12.33
N ASP A 206 -15.39 26.19 -11.36
CA ASP A 206 -14.92 24.83 -11.01
C ASP A 206 -14.59 23.94 -12.24
N PRO A 207 -13.63 24.36 -13.06
CA PRO A 207 -13.37 23.74 -14.35
C PRO A 207 -12.83 22.32 -14.20
N MET A 208 -13.25 21.39 -15.08
CA MET A 208 -12.75 20.03 -15.18
C MET A 208 -11.31 19.94 -15.67
N GLN A 209 -10.81 20.99 -16.34
CA GLN A 209 -9.46 21.07 -16.90
C GLN A 209 -8.94 22.49 -16.87
N VAL A 210 -7.68 22.64 -16.50
CA VAL A 210 -6.97 23.93 -16.52
C VAL A 210 -5.68 23.75 -17.33
N ASP A 211 -5.51 24.55 -18.38
CA ASP A 211 -4.29 24.61 -19.18
C ASP A 211 -3.55 25.92 -18.92
N ILE A 212 -2.28 25.84 -18.53
CA ILE A 212 -1.43 27.00 -18.28
C ILE A 212 -0.22 26.95 -19.21
N SER A 213 -0.03 27.99 -20.00
CA SER A 213 1.14 28.14 -20.86
C SER A 213 1.92 29.39 -20.48
N ILE A 214 3.18 29.24 -20.14
CA ILE A 214 4.08 30.34 -19.78
C ILE A 214 5.20 30.40 -20.82
N ARG A 215 5.33 31.55 -21.50
CA ARG A 215 6.46 31.79 -22.40
C ARG A 215 7.43 32.76 -21.73
N LEU A 216 8.65 32.28 -21.47
CA LEU A 216 9.71 33.09 -20.92
C LEU A 216 10.46 33.82 -22.06
N LYS A 217 10.75 35.10 -21.90
CA LYS A 217 11.72 35.78 -22.77
C LYS A 217 13.10 35.32 -22.35
N LYS A 218 13.86 34.71 -23.25
CA LYS A 218 15.29 34.49 -23.01
C LYS A 218 15.94 35.87 -22.88
N LYS A 219 16.69 36.08 -21.81
CA LYS A 219 17.60 37.22 -21.68
C LYS A 219 18.74 37.08 -22.65
#